data_07a6d30511683f1806de4b8506aec705
#
_entry.id   07a6d30511683f1806de4b8506aec705
#
_cell.length_a   1.000
_cell.length_b   1.000
_cell.length_c   1.000
_cell.angle_alpha   90.00
_cell.angle_beta   90.00
_cell.angle_gamma   90.00
#
_symmetry.space_group_name_H-M   'P 1'
#
loop_
_entity.id
_entity.type
_entity.pdbx_description
1 polymer ?
#
loop_
_entity_poly.entity_id
_entity_poly.type
_entity_poly.pdbx_seq_one_letter_code
_entity_poly.pdbx_strand_id
1 'polypeptide(L)'
;MAERDKIVGDIFRNNLYSANSIPILAENIGKDISEAFDSSDFLLQSLATQLIIAANIRKNSECFHDISEQITKATWDIITKEDPDCEFSVSFRGKSFISEIHKRYSSVCAGNNPIIKDLLAVRIIILNETNLNTLKKCYKIFFKLISSLTQLNNKYLNFPLVVSEPDKLITSSDFDREKYPDIIVPDIKFPNNFERVVKDYMKYPKKNGYQSLHCSFEIPSLSPKYAGLNMEIQLRTLQQHEWAEYMNASHSKYKRARSEKMDKIFYFDPKKVHMAGYSELSDFCGLCKPIQLCQRHKTF
;
A
#
# COMPACT_ATOMS: atom_id res chain seq x y z
N MET A 1 -5.65 25.65 13.03
CA MET A 1 -5.91 24.58 12.05
C MET A 1 -6.19 25.14 10.64
N ALA A 2 -7.13 26.09 10.47
CA ALA A 2 -7.45 26.63 9.14
C ALA A 2 -6.28 27.36 8.45
N GLU A 3 -5.46 28.10 9.19
CA GLU A 3 -4.30 28.80 8.67
C GLU A 3 -3.20 27.83 8.24
N ARG A 4 -2.90 26.83 9.06
CA ARG A 4 -1.97 25.73 8.75
C ARG A 4 -2.38 24.97 7.48
N ASP A 5 -3.68 24.58 7.38
CA ASP A 5 -4.25 23.93 6.22
C ASP A 5 -4.10 24.78 4.95
N LYS A 6 -4.24 26.10 5.08
CA LYS A 6 -4.06 27.06 3.98
C LYS A 6 -2.61 27.10 3.50
N ILE A 7 -1.64 27.27 4.44
CA ILE A 7 -0.21 27.34 4.12
C ILE A 7 0.24 26.05 3.40
N VAL A 8 -0.10 24.87 3.94
CA VAL A 8 0.26 23.59 3.32
C VAL A 8 -0.39 23.44 1.93
N GLY A 9 -1.63 23.87 1.78
CA GLY A 9 -2.32 23.85 0.48
C GLY A 9 -1.69 24.80 -0.54
N ASP A 10 -1.22 25.97 -0.13
CA ASP A 10 -0.53 26.93 -1.00
C ASP A 10 0.85 26.38 -1.43
N ILE A 11 1.62 25.81 -0.49
CA ILE A 11 2.89 25.14 -0.78
C ILE A 11 2.67 24.04 -1.83
N PHE A 12 1.66 23.17 -1.62
CA PHE A 12 1.37 22.12 -2.56
C PHE A 12 1.03 22.65 -3.95
N ARG A 13 0.12 23.62 -4.05
CA ARG A 13 -0.31 24.19 -5.33
C ARG A 13 0.84 24.87 -6.09
N ASN A 14 1.64 25.68 -5.39
CA ASN A 14 2.75 26.38 -6.01
C ASN A 14 3.77 25.40 -6.61
N ASN A 15 4.11 24.35 -5.86
CA ASN A 15 5.03 23.34 -6.33
C ASN A 15 4.45 22.47 -7.44
N LEU A 16 3.15 22.12 -7.37
CA LEU A 16 2.50 21.35 -8.41
C LEU A 16 2.55 22.03 -9.78
N TYR A 17 2.42 23.34 -9.82
CA TYR A 17 2.46 24.09 -11.08
C TYR A 17 3.87 24.38 -11.59
N SER A 18 4.89 24.31 -10.76
CA SER A 18 6.28 24.61 -11.11
C SER A 18 7.15 23.37 -11.31
N ALA A 19 6.81 22.24 -10.68
CA ALA A 19 7.60 21.03 -10.78
C ALA A 19 7.38 20.31 -12.13
N ASN A 20 8.45 19.75 -12.68
CA ASN A 20 8.44 18.99 -13.92
C ASN A 20 8.52 17.45 -13.72
N SER A 21 8.62 17.00 -12.48
CA SER A 21 8.61 15.59 -12.12
C SER A 21 8.15 15.36 -10.69
N ILE A 22 7.65 14.14 -10.40
CA ILE A 22 7.18 13.77 -9.06
C ILE A 22 8.31 13.84 -8.00
N PRO A 23 9.55 13.38 -8.26
CA PRO A 23 10.63 13.54 -7.30
C PRO A 23 10.91 14.98 -6.92
N ILE A 24 10.97 15.87 -7.91
CA ILE A 24 11.18 17.32 -7.69
C ILE A 24 10.01 17.91 -6.91
N LEU A 25 8.78 17.55 -7.27
CA LEU A 25 7.58 17.98 -6.56
C LEU A 25 7.63 17.59 -5.08
N ALA A 26 7.97 16.33 -4.77
CA ALA A 26 8.03 15.83 -3.40
C ALA A 26 9.14 16.51 -2.59
N GLU A 27 10.29 16.73 -3.20
CA GLU A 27 11.43 17.40 -2.57
C GLU A 27 11.11 18.87 -2.26
N ASN A 28 10.56 19.61 -3.21
CA ASN A 28 10.23 21.02 -3.03
C ASN A 28 9.14 21.21 -1.97
N ILE A 29 8.05 20.41 -2.02
CA ILE A 29 7.02 20.47 -0.97
C ILE A 29 7.64 20.21 0.41
N GLY A 30 8.52 19.22 0.51
CA GLY A 30 9.20 18.90 1.78
C GLY A 30 10.04 20.06 2.28
N LYS A 31 10.84 20.72 1.42
CA LYS A 31 11.65 21.89 1.76
C LYS A 31 10.79 23.07 2.20
N ASP A 32 9.78 23.42 1.41
CA ASP A 32 8.92 24.57 1.69
C ASP A 32 8.12 24.37 2.99
N ILE A 33 7.69 23.15 3.31
CA ILE A 33 7.06 22.85 4.60
C ILE A 33 8.08 23.03 5.73
N SER A 34 9.32 22.55 5.57
CA SER A 34 10.37 22.70 6.57
C SER A 34 10.74 24.15 6.83
N GLU A 35 10.66 25.00 5.83
CA GLU A 35 10.95 26.45 5.92
C GLU A 35 9.76 27.23 6.50
N ALA A 36 8.51 26.82 6.16
CA ALA A 36 7.30 27.54 6.60
C ALA A 36 6.93 27.29 8.05
N PHE A 37 7.42 26.21 8.65
CA PHE A 37 7.09 25.82 10.04
C PHE A 37 8.36 25.63 10.85
N ASP A 38 8.36 26.15 12.07
CA ASP A 38 9.51 26.06 12.95
C ASP A 38 9.74 24.62 13.47
N SER A 39 10.90 24.40 14.08
CA SER A 39 11.31 23.07 14.58
C SER A 39 10.42 22.55 15.73
N SER A 40 9.58 23.39 16.33
CA SER A 40 8.64 22.97 17.38
C SER A 40 7.43 22.24 16.81
N ASP A 41 7.08 22.43 15.52
CA ASP A 41 6.04 21.63 14.86
C ASP A 41 6.58 20.28 14.37
N PHE A 42 6.88 19.42 15.34
CA PHE A 42 7.46 18.09 15.08
C PHE A 42 6.74 17.29 13.99
N LEU A 43 5.41 17.38 13.94
CA LEU A 43 4.64 16.60 12.95
C LEU A 43 4.80 17.12 11.54
N LEU A 44 4.85 18.45 11.33
CA LEU A 44 5.12 19.02 10.00
C LEU A 44 6.57 18.86 9.60
N GLN A 45 7.51 18.95 10.51
CA GLN A 45 8.91 18.63 10.24
C GLN A 45 9.10 17.14 9.88
N SER A 46 8.37 16.25 10.54
CA SER A 46 8.33 14.83 10.16
C SER A 46 7.71 14.62 8.77
N LEU A 47 6.64 15.35 8.43
CA LEU A 47 6.04 15.32 7.09
C LEU A 47 7.05 15.78 6.02
N ALA A 48 7.72 16.88 6.25
CA ALA A 48 8.75 17.43 5.35
C ALA A 48 9.86 16.41 5.10
N THR A 49 10.41 15.84 6.18
CA THR A 49 11.45 14.81 6.12
C THR A 49 10.98 13.58 5.33
N GLN A 50 9.78 13.09 5.59
CA GLN A 50 9.21 11.94 4.90
C GLN A 50 8.98 12.21 3.40
N LEU A 51 8.63 13.42 3.01
CA LEU A 51 8.48 13.79 1.60
C LEU A 51 9.83 13.88 0.88
N ILE A 52 10.87 14.38 1.54
CA ILE A 52 12.23 14.41 0.99
C ILE A 52 12.77 12.99 0.82
N ILE A 53 12.55 12.11 1.79
CA ILE A 53 12.90 10.69 1.67
C ILE A 53 12.15 10.05 0.50
N ALA A 54 10.85 10.28 0.38
CA ALA A 54 10.04 9.78 -0.72
C ALA A 54 10.52 10.27 -2.08
N ALA A 55 10.98 11.53 -2.16
CA ALA A 55 11.60 12.11 -3.37
C ALA A 55 12.88 11.37 -3.76
N ASN A 56 13.77 11.15 -2.79
CA ASN A 56 15.04 10.47 -3.02
C ASN A 56 14.83 9.02 -3.48
N ILE A 57 13.87 8.32 -2.88
CA ILE A 57 13.49 6.97 -3.31
C ILE A 57 12.99 7.00 -4.76
N ARG A 58 12.14 7.97 -5.14
CA ARG A 58 11.59 8.08 -6.50
C ARG A 58 12.59 8.51 -7.55
N LYS A 59 13.65 9.22 -7.19
CA LYS A 59 14.79 9.50 -8.10
C LYS A 59 15.47 8.21 -8.57
N ASN A 60 15.44 7.16 -7.76
CA ASN A 60 15.97 5.84 -8.08
C ASN A 60 14.87 4.89 -8.59
N SER A 61 14.22 5.26 -9.71
CA SER A 61 13.12 4.46 -10.29
C SER A 61 13.49 3.01 -10.60
N GLU A 62 14.74 2.74 -10.93
CA GLU A 62 15.27 1.37 -11.09
C GLU A 62 15.10 0.53 -9.83
N CYS A 63 15.18 1.13 -8.65
CA CYS A 63 14.98 0.46 -7.37
C CYS A 63 13.57 -0.13 -7.24
N PHE A 64 12.54 0.59 -7.68
CA PHE A 64 11.16 0.08 -7.62
C PHE A 64 10.92 -1.07 -8.59
N HIS A 65 11.49 -0.96 -9.79
CA HIS A 65 11.40 -2.02 -10.77
C HIS A 65 12.07 -3.29 -10.26
N ASP A 66 13.28 -3.16 -9.75
CA ASP A 66 14.07 -4.22 -9.13
C ASP A 66 13.31 -4.93 -7.99
N ILE A 67 12.75 -4.14 -7.05
CA ILE A 67 11.96 -4.67 -5.94
C ILE A 67 10.73 -5.40 -6.47
N SER A 68 10.00 -4.78 -7.41
CA SER A 68 8.77 -5.35 -7.95
C SER A 68 9.03 -6.67 -8.66
N GLU A 69 10.10 -6.76 -9.44
CA GLU A 69 10.49 -7.97 -10.16
C GLU A 69 10.87 -9.08 -9.19
N GLN A 70 11.79 -8.81 -8.24
CA GLN A 70 12.24 -9.80 -7.28
C GLN A 70 11.09 -10.32 -6.40
N ILE A 71 10.27 -9.43 -5.83
CA ILE A 71 9.16 -9.83 -4.97
C ILE A 71 8.09 -10.59 -5.76
N THR A 72 7.77 -10.16 -6.97
CA THR A 72 6.77 -10.84 -7.80
C THR A 72 7.25 -12.23 -8.18
N LYS A 73 8.52 -12.36 -8.60
CA LYS A 73 9.15 -13.66 -8.89
C LYS A 73 9.21 -14.55 -7.66
N ALA A 74 9.69 -14.02 -6.53
CA ALA A 74 9.74 -14.77 -5.27
C ALA A 74 8.37 -15.28 -4.85
N THR A 75 7.34 -14.42 -4.93
CA THR A 75 5.96 -14.77 -4.63
C THR A 75 5.47 -15.90 -5.53
N TRP A 76 5.71 -15.78 -6.84
CA TRP A 76 5.37 -16.80 -7.82
C TRP A 76 6.02 -18.15 -7.49
N ASP A 77 7.36 -18.16 -7.31
CA ASP A 77 8.12 -19.38 -7.04
C ASP A 77 7.67 -20.08 -5.74
N ILE A 78 7.39 -19.29 -4.70
CA ILE A 78 6.95 -19.82 -3.40
C ILE A 78 5.57 -20.44 -3.51
N ILE A 79 4.61 -19.77 -4.18
CA ILE A 79 3.23 -20.28 -4.30
C ILE A 79 3.22 -21.54 -5.16
N THR A 80 3.87 -21.51 -6.33
CA THR A 80 3.92 -22.66 -7.24
C THR A 80 4.58 -23.88 -6.59
N LYS A 81 5.60 -23.66 -5.74
CA LYS A 81 6.24 -24.74 -4.99
C LYS A 81 5.35 -25.30 -3.88
N GLU A 82 4.59 -24.44 -3.19
CA GLU A 82 3.73 -24.83 -2.07
C GLU A 82 2.44 -25.52 -2.53
N ASP A 83 1.87 -25.07 -3.62
CA ASP A 83 0.64 -25.62 -4.23
C ASP A 83 0.75 -25.47 -5.77
N PRO A 84 1.31 -26.50 -6.46
CA PRO A 84 1.47 -26.45 -7.93
C PRO A 84 0.15 -26.32 -8.70
N ASP A 85 -0.94 -26.78 -8.10
CA ASP A 85 -2.28 -26.75 -8.71
C ASP A 85 -3.06 -25.49 -8.35
N CYS A 86 -2.44 -24.55 -7.64
CA CYS A 86 -3.07 -23.29 -7.29
C CYS A 86 -3.15 -22.36 -8.51
N GLU A 87 -4.36 -21.95 -8.85
CA GLU A 87 -4.56 -20.89 -9.83
C GLU A 87 -4.50 -19.53 -9.13
N PHE A 88 -3.59 -18.66 -9.56
CA PHE A 88 -3.40 -17.36 -8.92
C PHE A 88 -2.90 -16.30 -9.90
N SER A 89 -3.05 -15.04 -9.50
CA SER A 89 -2.37 -13.91 -10.13
C SER A 89 -1.62 -13.10 -9.09
N VAL A 90 -0.48 -12.56 -9.51
CA VAL A 90 0.33 -11.65 -8.70
C VAL A 90 0.45 -10.33 -9.42
N SER A 91 0.17 -9.24 -8.74
CA SER A 91 0.35 -7.90 -9.26
C SER A 91 1.08 -7.03 -8.24
N PHE A 92 1.92 -6.15 -8.74
CA PHE A 92 2.64 -5.16 -7.95
C PHE A 92 2.12 -3.75 -8.28
N ARG A 93 1.96 -2.92 -7.29
CA ARG A 93 1.59 -1.51 -7.49
C ARG A 93 2.29 -0.62 -6.48
N GLY A 94 2.66 0.57 -6.92
CA GLY A 94 3.00 1.67 -6.04
C GLY A 94 1.75 2.49 -5.65
N LYS A 95 1.82 3.19 -4.54
CA LYS A 95 0.82 4.17 -4.14
C LYS A 95 0.99 5.44 -4.97
N SER A 96 -0.12 6.01 -5.49
CA SER A 96 -0.03 7.29 -6.19
C SER A 96 0.46 8.39 -5.25
N PHE A 97 1.25 9.32 -5.79
CA PHE A 97 1.84 10.39 -5.00
C PHE A 97 0.78 11.26 -4.31
N ILE A 98 -0.31 11.57 -5.01
CA ILE A 98 -1.44 12.31 -4.43
C ILE A 98 -2.06 11.57 -3.25
N SER A 99 -2.31 10.26 -3.39
CA SER A 99 -2.84 9.45 -2.29
C SER A 99 -1.87 9.33 -1.11
N GLU A 100 -0.58 9.37 -1.39
CA GLU A 100 0.45 9.38 -0.35
C GLU A 100 0.45 10.69 0.44
N ILE A 101 0.48 11.84 -0.24
CA ILE A 101 0.42 13.16 0.41
C ILE A 101 -0.84 13.29 1.26
N HIS A 102 -2.01 12.93 0.72
CA HIS A 102 -3.27 12.97 1.47
C HIS A 102 -3.20 12.12 2.74
N LYS A 103 -2.63 10.92 2.65
CA LYS A 103 -2.53 10.03 3.82
C LYS A 103 -1.56 10.57 4.85
N ARG A 104 -0.38 11.08 4.42
CA ARG A 104 0.62 11.68 5.31
C ARG A 104 0.06 12.89 6.04
N TYR A 105 -0.55 13.81 5.29
CA TYR A 105 -1.13 15.02 5.87
C TYR A 105 -2.30 14.71 6.81
N SER A 106 -3.17 13.75 6.45
CA SER A 106 -4.24 13.31 7.35
C SER A 106 -3.70 12.71 8.66
N SER A 107 -2.57 12.01 8.63
CA SER A 107 -1.90 11.51 9.84
C SER A 107 -1.42 12.65 10.71
N VAL A 108 -0.78 13.67 10.10
CA VAL A 108 -0.33 14.87 10.80
C VAL A 108 -1.50 15.62 11.45
N CYS A 109 -2.61 15.80 10.73
CA CYS A 109 -3.81 16.45 11.27
C CYS A 109 -4.44 15.67 12.44
N ALA A 110 -4.25 14.36 12.48
CA ALA A 110 -4.68 13.49 13.58
C ALA A 110 -3.64 13.39 14.72
N GLY A 111 -2.53 14.15 14.67
CA GLY A 111 -1.46 14.12 15.65
C GLY A 111 -0.58 12.86 15.58
N ASN A 112 -0.57 12.15 14.47
CA ASN A 112 0.17 10.91 14.29
C ASN A 112 1.39 11.09 13.40
N ASN A 113 2.40 10.24 13.57
CA ASN A 113 3.53 10.20 12.65
C ASN A 113 3.07 9.79 11.23
N PRO A 114 3.46 10.54 10.17
CA PRO A 114 3.00 10.32 8.80
C PRO A 114 3.69 9.15 8.07
N ILE A 115 4.02 8.06 8.73
CA ILE A 115 4.62 6.86 8.12
C ILE A 115 3.60 6.14 7.23
N ILE A 116 3.99 5.81 5.99
CA ILE A 116 3.18 5.06 5.03
C ILE A 116 3.69 3.63 4.92
N LYS A 117 2.96 2.67 5.49
CA LYS A 117 3.32 1.24 5.46
C LYS A 117 2.92 0.51 4.17
N ASP A 118 2.10 1.13 3.32
CA ASP A 118 1.58 0.61 2.05
C ASP A 118 2.06 1.42 0.83
N LEU A 119 3.31 1.91 0.88
CA LEU A 119 3.90 2.68 -0.21
C LEU A 119 4.00 1.81 -1.48
N LEU A 120 4.44 0.58 -1.29
CA LEU A 120 4.45 -0.48 -2.29
C LEU A 120 3.47 -1.57 -1.86
N ALA A 121 2.80 -2.21 -2.80
CA ALA A 121 1.91 -3.32 -2.50
C ALA A 121 2.04 -4.44 -3.52
N VAL A 122 2.17 -5.67 -3.02
CA VAL A 122 2.00 -6.90 -3.79
C VAL A 122 0.61 -7.43 -3.51
N ARG A 123 -0.15 -7.68 -4.55
CA ARG A 123 -1.48 -8.26 -4.46
C ARG A 123 -1.47 -9.65 -5.08
N ILE A 124 -1.89 -10.62 -4.28
CA ILE A 124 -2.04 -12.01 -4.68
C ILE A 124 -3.53 -12.32 -4.68
N ILE A 125 -4.03 -12.82 -5.81
CA ILE A 125 -5.43 -13.19 -5.99
C ILE A 125 -5.46 -14.67 -6.31
N ILE A 126 -6.06 -15.47 -5.43
CA ILE A 126 -6.33 -16.87 -5.67
C ILE A 126 -7.59 -16.96 -6.54
N LEU A 127 -7.47 -17.58 -7.71
CA LEU A 127 -8.52 -17.60 -8.74
C LEU A 127 -9.55 -18.71 -8.54
N ASN A 128 -9.28 -19.67 -7.64
CA ASN A 128 -10.20 -20.73 -7.28
C ASN A 128 -11.46 -20.16 -6.60
N GLU A 129 -12.55 -20.90 -6.70
CA GLU A 129 -13.81 -20.57 -6.04
C GLU A 129 -13.62 -20.37 -4.53
N THR A 130 -14.27 -19.35 -3.97
CA THR A 130 -14.19 -19.02 -2.54
C THR A 130 -15.02 -19.99 -1.72
N ASN A 131 -14.35 -20.91 -1.07
CA ASN A 131 -14.93 -21.85 -0.10
C ASN A 131 -13.96 -22.03 1.07
N LEU A 132 -14.37 -22.77 2.10
CA LEU A 132 -13.55 -22.96 3.29
C LEU A 132 -12.19 -23.62 3.00
N ASN A 133 -12.11 -24.54 2.03
CA ASN A 133 -10.86 -25.19 1.65
C ASN A 133 -9.92 -24.19 0.95
N THR A 134 -10.44 -23.38 0.04
CA THR A 134 -9.67 -22.30 -0.61
C THR A 134 -9.16 -21.29 0.42
N LEU A 135 -9.98 -20.92 1.41
CA LEU A 135 -9.55 -20.05 2.49
C LEU A 135 -8.43 -20.68 3.33
N LYS A 136 -8.52 -21.97 3.68
CA LYS A 136 -7.42 -22.69 4.35
C LYS A 136 -6.13 -22.68 3.53
N LYS A 137 -6.21 -22.86 2.21
CA LYS A 137 -5.06 -22.73 1.31
C LYS A 137 -4.49 -21.30 1.34
N CYS A 138 -5.33 -20.26 1.29
CA CYS A 138 -4.90 -18.88 1.41
C CYS A 138 -4.03 -18.64 2.65
N TYR A 139 -4.47 -19.12 3.82
CA TYR A 139 -3.70 -18.99 5.06
C TYR A 139 -2.36 -19.72 4.97
N LYS A 140 -2.36 -20.98 4.48
CA LYS A 140 -1.14 -21.78 4.32
C LYS A 140 -0.14 -21.11 3.40
N ILE A 141 -0.57 -20.64 2.22
CA ILE A 141 0.24 -19.93 1.24
C ILE A 141 0.78 -18.64 1.85
N PHE A 142 -0.07 -17.84 2.49
CA PHE A 142 0.32 -16.56 3.07
C PHE A 142 1.36 -16.71 4.18
N PHE A 143 1.17 -17.69 5.06
CA PHE A 143 2.14 -18.04 6.10
C PHE A 143 3.48 -18.44 5.49
N LYS A 144 3.47 -19.34 4.50
CA LYS A 144 4.68 -19.81 3.83
C LYS A 144 5.43 -18.66 3.14
N LEU A 145 4.68 -17.77 2.50
CA LEU A 145 5.23 -16.61 1.83
C LEU A 145 5.95 -15.69 2.82
N ILE A 146 5.28 -15.28 3.91
CA ILE A 146 5.88 -14.41 4.92
C ILE A 146 7.13 -15.07 5.50
N SER A 147 7.04 -16.33 5.95
CA SER A 147 8.19 -17.00 6.55
C SER A 147 9.36 -17.18 5.57
N SER A 148 9.10 -17.39 4.28
CA SER A 148 10.15 -17.51 3.28
C SER A 148 10.81 -16.18 2.94
N LEU A 149 10.04 -15.09 2.87
CA LEU A 149 10.54 -13.77 2.52
C LEU A 149 11.32 -13.09 3.66
N THR A 150 11.06 -13.48 4.92
CA THR A 150 11.73 -12.87 6.10
C THR A 150 12.90 -13.68 6.64
N GLN A 151 13.30 -14.75 5.98
CA GLN A 151 14.51 -15.50 6.36
C GLN A 151 15.78 -14.67 6.15
N LEU A 152 16.69 -14.69 7.12
CA LEU A 152 17.96 -13.96 7.08
C LEU A 152 18.82 -14.26 5.82
N ASN A 153 18.80 -15.51 5.36
CA ASN A 153 19.47 -15.95 4.14
C ASN A 153 18.45 -16.20 3.03
N ASN A 154 17.63 -15.21 2.75
CA ASN A 154 16.58 -15.31 1.75
C ASN A 154 17.20 -15.46 0.35
N LYS A 155 16.99 -16.61 -0.27
CA LYS A 155 17.50 -16.91 -1.62
C LYS A 155 16.73 -16.22 -2.75
N TYR A 156 15.61 -15.61 -2.43
CA TYR A 156 14.69 -15.00 -3.40
C TYR A 156 14.95 -13.50 -3.59
N LEU A 157 15.51 -12.84 -2.57
CA LEU A 157 15.69 -11.40 -2.55
C LEU A 157 17.15 -11.04 -2.28
N ASN A 158 17.64 -10.01 -2.93
CA ASN A 158 18.98 -9.45 -2.67
C ASN A 158 18.97 -8.35 -1.59
N PHE A 159 17.85 -8.19 -0.90
CA PHE A 159 17.67 -7.27 0.22
C PHE A 159 16.87 -7.96 1.34
N PRO A 160 17.11 -7.60 2.61
CA PRO A 160 16.36 -8.15 3.72
C PRO A 160 14.95 -7.52 3.78
N LEU A 161 13.98 -8.32 4.24
CA LEU A 161 12.65 -7.86 4.60
C LEU A 161 12.40 -8.13 6.08
N VAL A 162 11.94 -7.10 6.79
CA VAL A 162 11.54 -7.22 8.19
C VAL A 162 10.05 -6.97 8.28
N VAL A 163 9.34 -7.84 9.01
CA VAL A 163 7.90 -7.64 9.24
C VAL A 163 7.71 -6.43 10.14
N SER A 164 6.91 -5.48 9.69
CA SER A 164 6.51 -4.33 10.49
C SER A 164 5.30 -4.68 11.33
N GLU A 165 5.32 -4.33 12.62
CA GLU A 165 4.14 -4.44 13.46
C GLU A 165 3.01 -3.56 12.91
N PRO A 166 1.76 -4.07 12.90
CA PRO A 166 0.62 -3.26 12.48
C PRO A 166 0.38 -2.12 13.47
N ASP A 167 -0.03 -0.94 12.98
CA ASP A 167 -0.35 0.22 13.82
C ASP A 167 -1.48 -0.08 14.81
N LYS A 168 -2.34 -1.03 14.48
CA LYS A 168 -3.44 -1.50 15.29
C LYS A 168 -3.68 -2.97 15.04
N LEU A 169 -3.71 -3.76 16.08
CA LEU A 169 -4.20 -5.15 16.02
C LEU A 169 -5.69 -5.14 15.63
N ILE A 170 -6.05 -6.02 14.73
CA ILE A 170 -7.45 -6.24 14.39
C ILE A 170 -8.00 -7.22 15.42
N THR A 171 -8.84 -6.71 16.29
CA THR A 171 -9.70 -7.48 17.18
C THR A 171 -11.04 -7.74 16.50
N SER A 172 -12.01 -8.32 17.17
CA SER A 172 -13.36 -8.48 16.63
C SER A 172 -13.82 -7.20 15.93
N SER A 173 -14.20 -7.31 14.67
CA SER A 173 -14.79 -6.17 13.94
C SER A 173 -16.28 -6.11 14.26
N ASP A 174 -16.86 -4.92 14.22
CA ASP A 174 -18.32 -4.74 14.25
C ASP A 174 -18.95 -5.26 12.93
N PHE A 175 -18.48 -6.40 12.44
CA PHE A 175 -18.95 -6.99 11.19
C PHE A 175 -20.40 -7.46 11.36
N ASP A 176 -21.27 -6.88 10.58
CA ASP A 176 -22.69 -7.22 10.55
C ASP A 176 -22.92 -8.43 9.64
N ARG A 177 -23.03 -9.61 10.24
CA ARG A 177 -23.22 -10.86 9.52
C ARG A 177 -24.62 -10.96 8.88
N GLU A 178 -25.61 -10.29 9.44
CA GLU A 178 -26.96 -10.29 8.87
C GLU A 178 -27.00 -9.52 7.55
N LYS A 179 -26.23 -8.46 7.47
CA LYS A 179 -26.05 -7.67 6.25
C LYS A 179 -25.27 -8.38 5.15
N TYR A 180 -24.41 -9.31 5.52
CA TYR A 180 -23.52 -10.03 4.59
C TYR A 180 -23.54 -11.54 4.86
N PRO A 181 -24.68 -12.22 4.63
CA PRO A 181 -24.87 -13.64 5.00
C PRO A 181 -23.95 -14.59 4.22
N ASP A 182 -23.60 -14.22 2.99
CA ASP A 182 -22.80 -15.07 2.09
C ASP A 182 -21.27 -14.99 2.35
N ILE A 183 -20.84 -14.10 3.25
CA ILE A 183 -19.42 -13.99 3.58
C ILE A 183 -18.99 -15.15 4.47
N ILE A 184 -18.05 -15.96 3.97
CA ILE A 184 -17.42 -17.02 4.74
C ILE A 184 -16.37 -16.40 5.68
N VAL A 185 -16.56 -16.57 6.99
CA VAL A 185 -15.59 -16.18 8.02
C VAL A 185 -14.89 -17.44 8.52
N PRO A 186 -13.61 -17.64 8.18
CA PRO A 186 -12.89 -18.84 8.61
C PRO A 186 -12.48 -18.76 10.09
N ASP A 187 -12.60 -19.85 10.80
CA ASP A 187 -12.00 -20.01 12.14
C ASP A 187 -10.65 -20.73 12.02
N ILE A 188 -9.65 -20.00 11.56
CA ILE A 188 -8.30 -20.49 11.37
C ILE A 188 -7.37 -19.71 12.29
N LYS A 189 -6.45 -20.44 12.95
CA LYS A 189 -5.41 -19.81 13.77
C LYS A 189 -4.09 -19.81 13.02
N PHE A 190 -3.39 -18.67 13.05
CA PHE A 190 -1.99 -18.62 12.61
C PHE A 190 -1.08 -19.33 13.63
N PRO A 191 -0.08 -20.09 13.19
CA PRO A 191 0.94 -20.59 14.09
C PRO A 191 1.81 -19.42 14.60
N ASN A 192 2.31 -19.54 15.84
CA ASN A 192 3.40 -18.73 16.42
C ASN A 192 3.34 -17.21 16.15
N ASN A 193 2.70 -16.44 16.99
CA ASN A 193 2.77 -14.96 16.99
C ASN A 193 2.43 -14.21 15.68
N PHE A 194 2.13 -14.91 14.57
CA PHE A 194 1.74 -14.27 13.31
C PHE A 194 0.45 -13.46 13.46
N GLU A 195 -0.40 -13.78 14.41
CA GLU A 195 -1.59 -12.97 14.76
C GLU A 195 -1.24 -11.53 15.14
N ARG A 196 0.00 -11.29 15.59
CA ARG A 196 0.47 -9.95 15.98
C ARG A 196 0.95 -9.10 14.79
N VAL A 197 1.30 -9.75 13.68
CA VAL A 197 1.90 -9.06 12.52
C VAL A 197 1.01 -9.08 11.28
N VAL A 198 0.00 -9.94 11.25
CA VAL A 198 -0.95 -10.07 10.14
C VAL A 198 -2.26 -9.37 10.48
N LYS A 199 -2.72 -8.51 9.58
CA LYS A 199 -4.10 -7.97 9.61
C LYS A 199 -5.01 -8.98 8.93
N ASP A 200 -5.69 -9.78 9.73
CA ASP A 200 -6.58 -10.84 9.27
C ASP A 200 -8.00 -10.32 9.05
N TYR A 201 -8.23 -9.68 7.92
CA TYR A 201 -9.57 -9.27 7.51
C TYR A 201 -10.40 -10.43 6.93
N MET A 202 -9.86 -11.63 6.75
CA MET A 202 -10.67 -12.79 6.42
C MET A 202 -11.45 -13.28 7.64
N LYS A 203 -10.78 -13.33 8.80
CA LYS A 203 -11.39 -13.70 10.08
C LYS A 203 -12.22 -12.56 10.68
N TYR A 204 -11.75 -11.33 10.50
CA TYR A 204 -12.37 -10.12 11.03
C TYR A 204 -12.67 -9.13 9.90
N PRO A 205 -13.71 -9.38 9.07
CA PRO A 205 -14.07 -8.52 7.96
C PRO A 205 -14.33 -7.07 8.41
N LYS A 206 -14.05 -6.11 7.55
CA LYS A 206 -14.41 -4.72 7.83
C LYS A 206 -15.92 -4.54 7.78
N LYS A 207 -16.43 -3.46 8.39
CA LYS A 207 -17.88 -3.08 8.38
C LYS A 207 -18.53 -3.10 6.99
N ASN A 208 -17.76 -2.92 5.93
CA ASN A 208 -18.21 -2.96 4.55
C ASN A 208 -18.06 -4.32 3.88
N GLY A 209 -17.79 -5.39 4.63
CA GLY A 209 -17.62 -6.74 4.11
C GLY A 209 -16.25 -7.01 3.46
N TYR A 210 -15.30 -6.08 3.50
CA TYR A 210 -13.97 -6.28 2.92
C TYR A 210 -13.21 -7.40 3.64
N GLN A 211 -12.67 -8.35 2.87
CA GLN A 211 -11.84 -9.45 3.34
C GLN A 211 -10.50 -9.51 2.61
N SER A 212 -9.42 -9.76 3.33
CA SER A 212 -8.06 -10.00 2.81
C SER A 212 -7.10 -10.33 3.95
N LEU A 213 -6.00 -11.01 3.68
CA LEU A 213 -4.84 -11.10 4.59
C LEU A 213 -3.83 -10.03 4.21
N HIS A 214 -3.33 -9.28 5.18
CA HIS A 214 -2.33 -8.23 4.96
C HIS A 214 -1.14 -8.43 5.89
N CYS A 215 0.06 -8.28 5.37
CA CYS A 215 1.29 -8.16 6.15
C CYS A 215 2.13 -7.01 5.61
N SER A 216 2.60 -6.16 6.51
CA SER A 216 3.46 -5.02 6.17
C SER A 216 4.92 -5.36 6.44
N PHE A 217 5.80 -4.84 5.60
CA PHE A 217 7.24 -5.05 5.68
C PHE A 217 7.98 -3.72 5.53
N GLU A 218 9.15 -3.69 6.13
CA GLU A 218 10.12 -2.62 5.96
C GLU A 218 11.40 -3.20 5.35
N ILE A 219 12.02 -2.45 4.44
CA ILE A 219 13.38 -2.73 3.98
C ILE A 219 14.31 -1.90 4.87
N PRO A 220 15.08 -2.55 5.76
CA PRO A 220 15.90 -1.85 6.74
C PRO A 220 17.02 -1.04 6.08
N SER A 221 17.52 -0.04 6.81
CA SER A 221 18.56 0.88 6.36
C SER A 221 19.91 0.24 6.03
N LEU A 222 20.10 -1.04 6.38
CA LEU A 222 21.28 -1.84 5.99
C LEU A 222 21.40 -2.01 4.46
N SER A 223 20.37 -1.72 3.71
CA SER A 223 20.33 -1.76 2.26
C SER A 223 20.16 -0.35 1.70
N PRO A 224 21.21 0.47 1.55
CA PRO A 224 21.11 1.90 1.24
C PRO A 224 20.29 2.20 -0.02
N LYS A 225 20.33 1.31 -1.02
CA LYS A 225 19.56 1.43 -2.26
C LYS A 225 18.04 1.40 -2.02
N TYR A 226 17.58 0.70 -0.97
CA TYR A 226 16.16 0.43 -0.71
C TYR A 226 15.69 0.95 0.66
N ALA A 227 16.56 1.61 1.41
CA ALA A 227 16.30 2.03 2.78
C ALA A 227 15.05 2.91 2.92
N GLY A 228 14.28 2.63 3.96
CA GLY A 228 13.07 3.40 4.29
C GLY A 228 11.85 3.07 3.44
N LEU A 229 11.93 2.05 2.57
CA LEU A 229 10.78 1.56 1.83
C LEU A 229 9.92 0.65 2.69
N ASN A 230 8.63 0.96 2.68
CA ASN A 230 7.60 0.12 3.28
C ASN A 230 6.74 -0.52 2.20
N MET A 231 6.42 -1.78 2.37
CA MET A 231 5.57 -2.51 1.46
C MET A 231 4.53 -3.35 2.19
N GLU A 232 3.45 -3.66 1.51
CA GLU A 232 2.39 -4.52 2.02
C GLU A 232 2.13 -5.68 1.05
N ILE A 233 2.06 -6.89 1.57
CA ILE A 233 1.57 -8.05 0.81
C ILE A 233 0.12 -8.28 1.19
N GLN A 234 -0.73 -8.37 0.17
CA GLN A 234 -2.16 -8.62 0.29
C GLN A 234 -2.50 -9.92 -0.42
N LEU A 235 -3.22 -10.84 0.26
CA LEU A 235 -3.73 -12.05 -0.33
C LEU A 235 -5.22 -12.16 -0.11
N ARG A 236 -5.95 -12.51 -1.19
CA ARG A 236 -7.40 -12.70 -1.19
C ARG A 236 -7.84 -13.60 -2.34
N THR A 237 -9.05 -14.11 -2.30
CA THR A 237 -9.66 -14.84 -3.42
C THR A 237 -10.18 -13.87 -4.49
N LEU A 238 -10.50 -14.37 -5.68
CA LEU A 238 -11.07 -13.57 -6.77
C LEU A 238 -12.37 -12.88 -6.33
N GLN A 239 -13.28 -13.60 -5.70
CA GLN A 239 -14.55 -13.04 -5.22
C GLN A 239 -14.33 -11.92 -4.18
N GLN A 240 -13.37 -12.09 -3.26
CA GLN A 240 -13.00 -11.04 -2.30
C GLN A 240 -12.33 -9.84 -3.01
N HIS A 241 -11.62 -10.10 -4.12
CA HIS A 241 -11.04 -9.04 -4.94
C HIS A 241 -12.12 -8.23 -5.65
N GLU A 242 -13.06 -8.89 -6.33
CA GLU A 242 -14.17 -8.25 -7.02
C GLU A 242 -15.02 -7.40 -6.06
N TRP A 243 -15.32 -7.94 -4.87
CA TRP A 243 -15.99 -7.19 -3.81
C TRP A 243 -15.21 -5.93 -3.41
N ALA A 244 -13.90 -6.06 -3.21
CA ALA A 244 -13.05 -4.93 -2.83
C ALA A 244 -12.99 -3.85 -3.91
N GLU A 245 -12.92 -4.23 -5.19
CA GLU A 245 -12.94 -3.27 -6.31
C GLU A 245 -14.31 -2.59 -6.45
N TYR A 246 -15.41 -3.34 -6.30
CA TYR A 246 -16.76 -2.79 -6.27
C TYR A 246 -16.93 -1.75 -5.14
N MET A 247 -16.48 -2.11 -3.93
CA MET A 247 -16.52 -1.21 -2.79
C MET A 247 -15.60 0.01 -2.95
N ASN A 248 -14.42 -0.15 -3.58
CA ASN A 248 -13.54 0.97 -3.88
C ASN A 248 -14.16 1.93 -4.90
N ALA A 249 -14.83 1.41 -5.93
CA ALA A 249 -15.54 2.22 -6.91
C ALA A 249 -16.72 3.00 -6.27
N SER A 250 -17.46 2.36 -5.37
CA SER A 250 -18.52 2.99 -4.59
C SER A 250 -17.99 4.00 -3.58
N HIS A 251 -16.89 3.66 -2.89
CA HIS A 251 -16.20 4.55 -1.95
C HIS A 251 -15.49 5.72 -2.60
N SER A 252 -15.15 5.66 -3.88
CA SER A 252 -14.59 6.82 -4.57
C SER A 252 -15.58 7.99 -4.58
N LYS A 253 -16.87 7.70 -4.65
CA LYS A 253 -17.95 8.71 -4.47
C LYS A 253 -18.04 9.20 -3.01
N TYR A 254 -17.90 8.29 -2.04
CA TYR A 254 -17.95 8.61 -0.59
C TYR A 254 -16.66 9.24 -0.07
N LYS A 255 -15.50 8.81 -0.57
CA LYS A 255 -14.22 9.46 -0.26
C LYS A 255 -14.18 10.88 -0.79
N ARG A 256 -14.80 11.17 -1.95
CA ARG A 256 -14.96 12.55 -2.45
C ARG A 256 -15.73 13.40 -1.45
N ALA A 257 -16.86 12.94 -0.92
CA ALA A 257 -17.61 13.69 0.08
C ALA A 257 -16.85 13.89 1.41
N ARG A 258 -16.08 12.89 1.88
CA ARG A 258 -15.27 12.98 3.10
C ARG A 258 -13.94 13.71 2.88
N SER A 259 -13.46 13.74 1.64
CA SER A 259 -12.24 14.45 1.24
C SER A 259 -12.50 15.89 0.84
N GLU A 260 -13.76 16.38 0.86
CA GLU A 260 -14.05 17.77 0.46
C GLU A 260 -13.15 18.80 1.14
N LYS A 261 -12.79 18.56 2.42
CA LYS A 261 -11.83 19.41 3.14
C LYS A 261 -10.42 19.23 2.58
N MET A 262 -10.00 18.00 2.33
CA MET A 262 -8.67 17.69 1.79
C MET A 262 -8.58 18.06 0.31
N ASP A 263 -9.65 17.85 -0.46
CA ASP A 263 -9.74 18.26 -1.85
C ASP A 263 -9.67 19.79 -1.99
N LYS A 264 -10.21 20.55 -1.03
CA LYS A 264 -10.02 22.02 -0.98
C LYS A 264 -8.58 22.42 -0.72
N ILE A 265 -7.85 21.67 0.11
CA ILE A 265 -6.43 21.93 0.39
C ILE A 265 -5.57 21.56 -0.81
N PHE A 266 -5.80 20.38 -1.41
CA PHE A 266 -4.99 19.81 -2.48
C PHE A 266 -5.65 19.88 -3.86
N TYR A 267 -6.71 20.69 -4.02
CA TYR A 267 -7.35 20.90 -5.31
C TYR A 267 -6.39 21.59 -6.28
N PHE A 268 -6.32 21.10 -7.49
CA PHE A 268 -5.57 21.70 -8.58
C PHE A 268 -6.40 21.68 -9.86
N ASP A 269 -6.19 22.71 -10.69
CA ASP A 269 -6.81 22.78 -12.00
C ASP A 269 -5.95 21.97 -13.00
N PRO A 270 -6.50 20.87 -13.56
CA PRO A 270 -5.77 20.03 -14.51
C PRO A 270 -5.20 20.78 -15.72
N LYS A 271 -5.86 21.85 -16.13
CA LYS A 271 -5.44 22.66 -17.27
C LYS A 271 -4.20 23.53 -17.00
N LYS A 272 -3.86 23.74 -15.73
CA LYS A 272 -2.72 24.54 -15.29
C LYS A 272 -1.50 23.71 -14.92
N VAL A 273 -1.62 22.40 -14.92
CA VAL A 273 -0.50 21.50 -14.59
C VAL A 273 0.36 21.30 -15.82
N HIS A 274 1.59 21.81 -15.78
CA HIS A 274 2.57 21.69 -16.86
C HIS A 274 3.35 20.36 -16.84
N MET A 275 3.02 19.45 -15.95
CA MET A 275 3.69 18.14 -15.88
C MET A 275 3.30 17.27 -17.07
N ALA A 276 4.28 16.69 -17.73
CA ALA A 276 4.06 15.71 -18.80
C ALA A 276 3.31 14.51 -18.25
N GLY A 277 2.06 14.35 -18.65
CA GLY A 277 1.21 13.21 -18.31
C GLY A 277 0.51 13.33 -16.97
N TYR A 278 -0.74 13.79 -16.98
CA TYR A 278 -1.61 13.79 -15.80
C TYR A 278 -1.81 12.39 -15.18
N SER A 279 -1.66 11.33 -15.99
CA SER A 279 -1.65 9.94 -15.55
C SER A 279 -0.49 9.64 -14.58
N GLU A 280 0.65 10.32 -14.71
CA GLU A 280 1.81 10.12 -13.85
C GLU A 280 1.60 10.60 -12.41
N LEU A 281 0.73 11.60 -12.20
CA LEU A 281 0.35 12.04 -10.85
C LEU A 281 -0.58 11.05 -10.15
N SER A 282 -1.39 10.32 -10.92
CA SER A 282 -2.26 9.26 -10.39
C SER A 282 -1.50 7.97 -10.17
N ASP A 283 -0.44 7.72 -10.93
CA ASP A 283 0.40 6.53 -10.84
C ASP A 283 1.61 6.78 -9.93
N PHE A 284 2.05 5.75 -9.24
CA PHE A 284 3.13 5.86 -8.26
C PHE A 284 4.46 6.30 -8.87
N CYS A 285 4.74 5.84 -10.05
CA CYS A 285 5.77 6.32 -10.95
C CYS A 285 5.38 5.89 -12.36
N GLY A 286 5.43 6.80 -13.31
CA GLY A 286 5.19 6.48 -14.73
C GLY A 286 6.18 5.48 -15.34
N LEU A 287 7.12 4.99 -14.53
CA LEU A 287 8.18 4.06 -14.91
C LEU A 287 7.90 2.62 -14.48
N CYS A 288 7.03 2.39 -13.49
CA CYS A 288 6.63 1.05 -13.10
C CYS A 288 5.34 0.65 -13.81
N LYS A 289 5.46 0.05 -15.00
CA LYS A 289 4.34 -0.71 -15.57
C LYS A 289 3.95 -1.78 -14.55
N PRO A 290 2.67 -1.97 -14.25
CA PRO A 290 2.25 -3.03 -13.35
C PRO A 290 2.73 -4.38 -13.89
N ILE A 291 3.58 -5.05 -13.13
CA ILE A 291 3.96 -6.43 -13.43
C ILE A 291 2.80 -7.29 -12.95
N GLN A 292 2.17 -7.98 -13.88
CA GLN A 292 1.11 -8.93 -13.60
C GLN A 292 1.48 -10.30 -14.17
N LEU A 293 1.55 -11.30 -13.30
CA LEU A 293 1.69 -12.69 -13.67
C LEU A 293 0.39 -13.42 -13.30
N CYS A 294 -0.03 -14.32 -14.16
CA CYS A 294 -1.23 -15.13 -13.98
C CYS A 294 -0.93 -16.59 -14.33
N GLN A 295 -1.22 -17.48 -13.39
CA GLN A 295 -1.20 -18.92 -13.61
C GLN A 295 -2.64 -19.44 -13.65
N ARG A 296 -3.01 -20.02 -14.81
CA ARG A 296 -4.26 -20.75 -14.99
C ARG A 296 -3.93 -22.13 -15.56
N HIS A 297 -4.58 -23.14 -15.03
CA HIS A 297 -4.51 -24.46 -15.66
C HIS A 297 -5.07 -24.34 -17.10
N LYS A 298 -4.27 -24.76 -18.10
CA LYS A 298 -4.79 -25.04 -19.42
C LYS A 298 -5.67 -26.30 -19.25
N THR A 299 -6.97 -26.11 -19.25
CA THR A 299 -7.88 -27.22 -19.52
C THR A 299 -7.57 -27.74 -20.91
N PHE A 300 -7.03 -28.98 -20.98
CA PHE A 300 -6.94 -29.75 -22.20
C PHE A 300 -8.31 -30.29 -22.58
#